data_944daa746b4ed0270b3bf049aca435a2
#
_entry.id   944daa746b4ed0270b3bf049aca435a2
#
_cell.length_a   1.000
_cell.length_b   1.000
_cell.length_c   1.000
_cell.angle_alpha   90.00
_cell.angle_beta   90.00
_cell.angle_gamma   90.00
#
_symmetry.space_group_name_H-M   'P 1'
#
loop_
_entity.id
_entity.type
_entity.pdbx_description
1 polymer ?
#
loop_
_entity_poly.entity_id
_entity_poly.type
_entity_poly.pdbx_seq_one_letter_code
_entity_poly.pdbx_strand_id
1 'polypeptide(L)'
;FKKPALSDYLQRMQPVIKQGLTRWQKKARGNQFLMYPELKRLTLDIATEVFMGEPLGKAADKINEAFVDCVKAGTAIVRYPIPGGRWQRGLRGRATLEAFFRSRIAAKRREPGSDLFSRLCIAEDEQGNRFTDDDVVNHMIFLLMAAHDTSTITLTSMIYQLGKHPDWQRRLRDEALALGKATLVHDDLGQLPQMELVLKESLRLLSPVHVLPRKTVKPVDFAGYRI
;
A
#
# COMPACT_ATOMS: atom_id res chain seq x y z
N PHE A 1 0.15 0.30 -15.18
CA PHE A 1 1.49 -0.08 -14.70
C PHE A 1 2.22 -0.90 -15.79
N LYS A 2 3.12 -0.25 -16.54
CA LYS A 2 3.94 -0.92 -17.59
C LYS A 2 5.32 -1.27 -16.99
N LYS A 3 6.03 -2.26 -17.58
CA LYS A 3 7.34 -2.74 -17.10
C LYS A 3 8.36 -1.62 -16.79
N PRO A 4 8.52 -0.56 -17.61
CA PRO A 4 9.43 0.53 -17.28
C PRO A 4 9.08 1.27 -15.98
N ALA A 5 7.77 1.51 -15.72
CA ALA A 5 7.33 2.15 -14.49
C ALA A 5 7.57 1.25 -13.26
N LEU A 6 7.36 -0.07 -13.39
CA LEU A 6 7.64 -1.02 -12.31
C LEU A 6 9.14 -1.08 -11.98
N SER A 7 10.01 -0.99 -12.98
CA SER A 7 11.47 -0.93 -12.79
C SER A 7 11.89 0.34 -12.04
N ASP A 8 11.34 1.50 -12.41
CA ASP A 8 11.59 2.76 -11.70
C ASP A 8 11.09 2.69 -10.24
N TYR A 9 9.89 2.15 -10.02
CA TYR A 9 9.36 1.98 -8.67
C TYR A 9 10.24 1.08 -7.81
N LEU A 10 10.71 -0.04 -8.35
CA LEU A 10 11.62 -0.94 -7.61
C LEU A 10 12.91 -0.23 -7.21
N GLN A 11 13.50 0.58 -8.10
CA GLN A 11 14.71 1.35 -7.79
C GLN A 11 14.46 2.35 -6.64
N ARG A 12 13.31 3.03 -6.63
CA ARG A 12 12.93 3.97 -5.57
C ARG A 12 12.63 3.29 -4.24
N MET A 13 12.05 2.07 -4.27
CA MET A 13 11.75 1.31 -3.05
C MET A 13 13.01 0.88 -2.31
N GLN A 14 14.09 0.54 -3.00
CA GLN A 14 15.27 -0.09 -2.40
C GLN A 14 15.93 0.72 -1.28
N PRO A 15 16.20 2.03 -1.43
CA PRO A 15 16.79 2.83 -0.35
C PRO A 15 15.85 2.90 0.85
N VAL A 16 14.53 2.99 0.64
CA VAL A 16 13.52 3.01 1.70
C VAL A 16 13.49 1.69 2.46
N ILE A 17 13.51 0.57 1.73
CA ILE A 17 13.59 -0.78 2.31
C ILE A 17 14.86 -0.91 3.14
N LYS A 18 16.02 -0.51 2.62
CA LYS A 18 17.31 -0.56 3.33
C LYS A 18 17.28 0.25 4.64
N GLN A 19 16.68 1.43 4.62
CA GLN A 19 16.50 2.25 5.84
C GLN A 19 15.60 1.55 6.85
N GLY A 20 14.47 0.97 6.40
CA GLY A 20 13.57 0.20 7.24
C GLY A 20 14.25 -0.99 7.90
N LEU A 21 14.98 -1.80 7.13
CA LEU A 21 15.73 -2.95 7.63
C LEU A 21 16.82 -2.53 8.64
N THR A 22 17.54 -1.44 8.38
CA THR A 22 18.53 -0.90 9.32
C THR A 22 17.89 -0.48 10.64
N ARG A 23 16.70 0.14 10.60
CA ARG A 23 15.92 0.51 11.77
C ARG A 23 15.49 -0.73 12.57
N TRP A 24 15.05 -1.79 11.89
CA TRP A 24 14.67 -3.06 12.54
C TRP A 24 15.87 -3.74 13.20
N GLN A 25 17.02 -3.78 12.53
CA GLN A 25 18.25 -4.34 13.12
C GLN A 25 18.66 -3.60 14.41
N LYS A 26 18.55 -2.27 14.44
CA LYS A 26 18.82 -1.49 15.65
C LYS A 26 17.85 -1.82 16.78
N LYS A 27 16.57 -1.98 16.49
CA LYS A 27 15.55 -2.36 17.47
C LYS A 27 15.77 -3.79 18.00
N ALA A 28 16.12 -4.72 17.13
CA ALA A 28 16.34 -6.12 17.48
C ALA A 28 17.55 -6.34 18.42
N ARG A 29 18.53 -5.43 18.43
CA ARG A 29 19.71 -5.53 19.31
C ARG A 29 19.40 -5.38 20.80
N GLY A 30 18.29 -4.78 21.15
CA GLY A 30 17.94 -4.49 22.55
C GLY A 30 16.78 -5.30 23.11
N ASN A 31 15.77 -5.64 22.31
CA ASN A 31 14.54 -6.27 22.77
C ASN A 31 13.69 -6.83 21.60
N GLN A 32 12.68 -7.61 21.97
CA GLN A 32 11.60 -7.97 21.05
C GLN A 32 10.80 -6.72 20.65
N PHE A 33 10.36 -6.64 19.40
CA PHE A 33 9.49 -5.57 18.92
C PHE A 33 8.33 -6.14 18.09
N LEU A 34 7.24 -5.39 18.03
CA LEU A 34 6.08 -5.77 17.23
C LEU A 34 6.36 -5.48 15.76
N MET A 35 6.30 -6.51 14.93
CA MET A 35 6.58 -6.40 13.49
C MET A 35 5.50 -5.61 12.74
N TYR A 36 4.22 -5.75 13.09
CA TYR A 36 3.12 -5.10 12.36
C TYR A 36 3.25 -3.57 12.30
N PRO A 37 3.49 -2.83 13.40
CA PRO A 37 3.70 -1.37 13.32
C PRO A 37 4.92 -0.98 12.47
N GLU A 38 5.98 -1.78 12.49
CA GLU A 38 7.19 -1.53 11.71
C GLU A 38 6.96 -1.76 10.21
N LEU A 39 6.23 -2.82 9.85
CA LEU A 39 5.80 -3.06 8.47
C LEU A 39 4.87 -1.96 7.98
N LYS A 40 3.91 -1.55 8.82
CA LYS A 40 2.98 -0.49 8.46
C LYS A 40 3.71 0.82 8.15
N ARG A 41 4.72 1.16 8.94
CA ARG A 41 5.58 2.31 8.68
C ARG A 41 6.37 2.15 7.38
N LEU A 42 7.02 0.99 7.19
CA LEU A 42 7.82 0.72 6.00
C LEU A 42 6.99 0.80 4.72
N THR A 43 5.82 0.16 4.69
CA THR A 43 4.93 0.18 3.51
C THR A 43 4.37 1.56 3.22
N LEU A 44 4.13 2.39 4.25
CA LEU A 44 3.75 3.78 4.06
C LEU A 44 4.92 4.61 3.49
N ASP A 45 6.11 4.46 4.04
CA ASP A 45 7.33 5.13 3.54
C ASP A 45 7.56 4.78 2.05
N ILE A 46 7.41 3.49 1.68
CA ILE A 46 7.52 3.02 0.29
C ILE A 46 6.41 3.63 -0.59
N ALA A 47 5.16 3.57 -0.14
CA ALA A 47 4.03 4.06 -0.93
C ALA A 47 4.14 5.57 -1.20
N THR A 48 4.59 6.34 -0.22
CA THR A 48 4.77 7.79 -0.39
C THR A 48 5.94 8.11 -1.31
N GLU A 49 7.06 7.42 -1.20
CA GLU A 49 8.20 7.60 -2.11
C GLU A 49 7.81 7.28 -3.56
N VAL A 50 7.15 6.14 -3.79
CA VAL A 50 6.79 5.68 -5.13
C VAL A 50 5.67 6.50 -5.75
N PHE A 51 4.63 6.81 -4.98
CA PHE A 51 3.43 7.46 -5.50
C PHE A 51 3.48 8.98 -5.42
N MET A 52 4.18 9.56 -4.45
CA MET A 52 4.26 11.00 -4.29
C MET A 52 5.62 11.59 -4.69
N GLY A 53 6.67 10.75 -4.78
CA GLY A 53 8.04 11.16 -5.07
C GLY A 53 8.71 11.96 -3.95
N GLU A 54 8.11 11.96 -2.76
CA GLU A 54 8.62 12.68 -1.60
C GLU A 54 8.17 11.99 -0.30
N PRO A 55 9.00 11.98 0.75
CA PRO A 55 8.61 11.46 2.05
C PRO A 55 7.60 12.40 2.72
N LEU A 56 6.66 11.82 3.49
CA LEU A 56 5.68 12.61 4.25
C LEU A 56 6.29 13.49 5.35
N GLY A 57 7.50 13.17 5.79
CA GLY A 57 8.21 13.92 6.83
C GLY A 57 7.36 14.02 8.12
N LYS A 58 7.25 15.25 8.67
CA LYS A 58 6.48 15.51 9.90
C LYS A 58 4.96 15.29 9.74
N ALA A 59 4.45 15.21 8.52
CA ALA A 59 3.03 14.96 8.26
C ALA A 59 2.68 13.45 8.29
N ALA A 60 3.66 12.55 8.33
CA ALA A 60 3.46 11.11 8.18
C ALA A 60 2.43 10.54 9.16
N ASP A 61 2.54 10.85 10.45
CA ASP A 61 1.63 10.31 11.47
C ASP A 61 0.20 10.81 11.26
N LYS A 62 0.02 12.10 10.98
CA LYS A 62 -1.29 12.71 10.71
C LYS A 62 -1.95 12.13 9.46
N ILE A 63 -1.20 11.95 8.40
CA ILE A 63 -1.70 11.37 7.14
C ILE A 63 -2.03 9.90 7.33
N ASN A 64 -1.19 9.13 8.03
CA ASN A 64 -1.47 7.74 8.36
C ASN A 64 -2.74 7.59 9.22
N GLU A 65 -2.92 8.42 10.25
CA GLU A 65 -4.13 8.43 11.07
C GLU A 65 -5.38 8.73 10.23
N ALA A 66 -5.30 9.72 9.33
CA ALA A 66 -6.38 10.07 8.43
C ALA A 66 -6.75 8.90 7.49
N PHE A 67 -5.77 8.17 6.94
CA PHE A 67 -6.02 6.95 6.17
C PHE A 67 -6.69 5.87 7.00
N VAL A 68 -6.19 5.59 8.21
CA VAL A 68 -6.78 4.59 9.11
C VAL A 68 -8.24 4.92 9.43
N ASP A 69 -8.55 6.18 9.68
CA ASP A 69 -9.90 6.62 9.98
C ASP A 69 -10.83 6.50 8.76
N CYS A 70 -10.33 6.77 7.54
CA CYS A 70 -11.08 6.52 6.31
C CYS A 70 -11.41 5.04 6.11
N VAL A 71 -10.43 4.15 6.30
CA VAL A 71 -10.64 2.70 6.18
C VAL A 71 -11.66 2.20 7.20
N LYS A 72 -11.53 2.63 8.47
CA LYS A 72 -12.47 2.27 9.55
C LYS A 72 -13.87 2.78 9.29
N ALA A 73 -14.03 3.94 8.66
CA ALA A 73 -15.33 4.48 8.28
C ALA A 73 -16.01 3.65 7.19
N GLY A 74 -15.24 3.08 6.25
CA GLY A 74 -15.76 2.19 5.21
C GLY A 74 -16.52 0.98 5.77
N THR A 75 -16.14 0.51 6.96
CA THR A 75 -16.79 -0.60 7.70
C THR A 75 -17.73 -0.15 8.79
N ALA A 76 -18.06 1.16 8.88
CA ALA A 76 -18.99 1.67 9.88
C ALA A 76 -20.43 1.23 9.59
N ILE A 77 -21.10 0.65 10.58
CA ILE A 77 -22.53 0.28 10.52
C ILE A 77 -23.36 1.56 10.56
N VAL A 78 -23.07 2.46 11.51
CA VAL A 78 -23.76 3.75 11.63
C VAL A 78 -23.01 4.78 10.77
N ARG A 79 -23.61 5.13 9.65
CA ARG A 79 -23.08 6.12 8.68
C ARG A 79 -23.70 7.50 8.88
N TYR A 80 -23.68 7.96 10.11
CA TYR A 80 -24.13 9.29 10.52
C TYR A 80 -23.01 9.98 11.32
N PRO A 81 -22.81 11.30 11.17
CA PRO A 81 -21.68 12.02 11.80
C PRO A 81 -21.89 12.26 13.30
N ILE A 82 -21.99 11.20 14.08
CA ILE A 82 -22.06 11.27 15.54
C ILE A 82 -20.68 11.70 16.07
N PRO A 83 -20.62 12.67 17.01
CA PRO A 83 -19.36 13.09 17.63
C PRO A 83 -18.54 11.91 18.17
N GLY A 84 -17.28 11.78 17.77
CA GLY A 84 -16.39 10.68 18.15
C GLY A 84 -16.66 9.34 17.44
N GLY A 85 -17.73 9.23 16.65
CA GLY A 85 -18.08 8.04 15.88
C GLY A 85 -17.10 7.73 14.76
N ARG A 86 -17.04 6.45 14.34
CA ARG A 86 -16.15 6.00 13.25
C ARG A 86 -16.40 6.75 11.94
N TRP A 87 -17.68 6.96 11.59
CA TRP A 87 -18.05 7.68 10.38
C TRP A 87 -17.54 9.12 10.38
N GLN A 88 -17.78 9.85 11.48
CA GLN A 88 -17.33 11.24 11.61
C GLN A 88 -15.79 11.35 11.55
N ARG A 89 -15.06 10.44 12.22
CA ARG A 89 -13.59 10.41 12.11
C ARG A 89 -13.13 10.20 10.68
N GLY A 90 -13.76 9.27 9.97
CA GLY A 90 -13.47 9.05 8.56
C GLY A 90 -13.71 10.26 7.66
N LEU A 91 -14.81 11.00 7.89
CA LEU A 91 -15.08 12.25 7.16
C LEU A 91 -13.99 13.31 7.43
N ARG A 92 -13.55 13.45 8.68
CA ARG A 92 -12.43 14.35 9.04
C ARG A 92 -11.10 13.88 8.43
N GLY A 93 -10.83 12.58 8.49
CA GLY A 93 -9.66 11.98 7.86
C GLY A 93 -9.64 12.26 6.35
N ARG A 94 -10.78 12.05 5.67
CA ARG A 94 -10.92 12.36 4.25
C ARG A 94 -10.64 13.83 3.95
N ALA A 95 -11.22 14.75 4.70
CA ALA A 95 -10.98 16.19 4.53
C ALA A 95 -9.49 16.55 4.72
N THR A 96 -8.81 15.89 5.68
CA THR A 96 -7.36 16.06 5.89
C THR A 96 -6.56 15.60 4.66
N LEU A 97 -6.90 14.43 4.09
CA LEU A 97 -6.24 13.91 2.90
C LEU A 97 -6.51 14.76 1.66
N GLU A 98 -7.74 15.21 1.47
CA GLU A 98 -8.11 16.11 0.37
C GLU A 98 -7.31 17.41 0.43
N ALA A 99 -7.26 18.06 1.58
CA ALA A 99 -6.47 19.28 1.77
C ALA A 99 -4.98 19.06 1.50
N PHE A 100 -4.45 17.91 1.97
CA PHE A 100 -3.05 17.54 1.78
C PHE A 100 -2.70 17.38 0.29
N PHE A 101 -3.50 16.64 -0.49
CA PHE A 101 -3.23 16.44 -1.91
C PHE A 101 -3.50 17.71 -2.73
N ARG A 102 -4.63 18.40 -2.50
CA ARG A 102 -4.94 19.65 -3.22
C ARG A 102 -3.82 20.68 -3.12
N SER A 103 -3.23 20.85 -1.94
CA SER A 103 -2.16 21.83 -1.74
C SER A 103 -0.89 21.56 -2.58
N ARG A 104 -0.77 20.36 -3.17
CA ARG A 104 0.41 19.94 -3.95
C ARG A 104 0.17 19.90 -5.45
N ILE A 105 -1.08 19.86 -5.92
CA ILE A 105 -1.41 19.72 -7.36
C ILE A 105 -0.76 20.82 -8.20
N ALA A 106 -0.86 22.08 -7.77
CA ALA A 106 -0.31 23.18 -8.53
C ALA A 106 1.22 23.08 -8.71
N ALA A 107 1.95 22.65 -7.68
CA ALA A 107 3.38 22.42 -7.78
C ALA A 107 3.71 21.23 -8.70
N LYS A 108 2.97 20.11 -8.57
CA LYS A 108 3.14 18.90 -9.39
C LYS A 108 2.82 19.15 -10.87
N ARG A 109 1.88 20.04 -11.19
CA ARG A 109 1.60 20.44 -12.59
C ARG A 109 2.67 21.35 -13.17
N ARG A 110 3.26 22.22 -12.34
CA ARG A 110 4.31 23.15 -12.80
C ARG A 110 5.64 22.45 -13.01
N GLU A 111 6.00 21.56 -12.11
CA GLU A 111 7.27 20.82 -12.11
C GLU A 111 6.97 19.33 -11.90
N PRO A 112 6.49 18.61 -12.94
CA PRO A 112 6.12 17.20 -12.80
C PRO A 112 7.34 16.32 -12.64
N GLY A 113 7.34 15.53 -11.56
CA GLY A 113 8.28 14.44 -11.36
C GLY A 113 7.89 13.18 -12.12
N SER A 114 8.66 12.10 -11.92
CA SER A 114 8.34 10.78 -12.47
C SER A 114 7.41 9.95 -11.57
N ASP A 115 7.03 10.46 -10.39
CA ASP A 115 6.10 9.83 -9.47
C ASP A 115 4.66 9.77 -10.03
N LEU A 116 3.86 8.87 -9.46
CA LEU A 116 2.49 8.63 -9.95
C LEU A 116 1.59 9.87 -9.78
N PHE A 117 1.75 10.63 -8.68
CA PHE A 117 0.97 11.83 -8.45
C PHE A 117 1.23 12.90 -9.53
N SER A 118 2.51 13.15 -9.86
CA SER A 118 2.87 14.05 -10.96
C SER A 118 2.27 13.57 -12.28
N ARG A 119 2.34 12.27 -12.58
CA ARG A 119 1.77 11.70 -13.80
C ARG A 119 0.25 11.86 -13.87
N LEU A 120 -0.48 11.65 -12.76
CA LEU A 120 -1.93 11.89 -12.72
C LEU A 120 -2.27 13.37 -12.93
N CYS A 121 -1.46 14.29 -12.38
CA CYS A 121 -1.68 15.72 -12.53
C CYS A 121 -1.58 16.23 -13.98
N ILE A 122 -0.81 15.53 -14.83
CA ILE A 122 -0.55 15.93 -16.23
C ILE A 122 -1.13 14.96 -17.26
N ALA A 123 -1.74 13.83 -16.81
CA ALA A 123 -2.31 12.85 -17.72
C ALA A 123 -3.48 13.45 -18.51
N GLU A 124 -3.52 13.13 -19.79
CA GLU A 124 -4.60 13.50 -20.72
C GLU A 124 -5.25 12.24 -21.29
N ASP A 125 -6.54 12.31 -21.52
CA ASP A 125 -7.28 11.27 -22.25
C ASP A 125 -7.04 11.37 -23.77
N GLU A 126 -7.68 10.51 -24.55
CA GLU A 126 -7.57 10.50 -26.00
C GLU A 126 -8.12 11.78 -26.66
N GLN A 127 -8.93 12.56 -25.94
CA GLN A 127 -9.52 13.84 -26.36
C GLN A 127 -8.74 15.05 -25.87
N GLY A 128 -7.63 14.84 -25.13
CA GLY A 128 -6.79 15.90 -24.57
C GLY A 128 -7.34 16.51 -23.27
N ASN A 129 -8.35 15.90 -22.64
CA ASN A 129 -8.86 16.35 -21.35
C ASN A 129 -7.96 15.86 -20.22
N ARG A 130 -7.70 16.75 -19.26
CA ARG A 130 -6.96 16.40 -18.04
C ARG A 130 -7.90 16.00 -16.91
N PHE A 131 -7.38 15.18 -16.00
CA PHE A 131 -8.06 14.95 -14.73
C PHE A 131 -8.32 16.26 -13.99
N THR A 132 -9.53 16.40 -13.45
CA THR A 132 -9.83 17.49 -12.51
C THR A 132 -9.03 17.33 -11.22
N ASP A 133 -8.92 18.41 -10.42
CA ASP A 133 -8.26 18.32 -9.10
C ASP A 133 -8.95 17.29 -8.21
N ASP A 134 -10.28 17.18 -8.28
CA ASP A 134 -11.06 16.20 -7.54
C ASP A 134 -10.74 14.78 -7.95
N ASP A 135 -10.59 14.51 -9.25
CA ASP A 135 -10.23 13.19 -9.76
C ASP A 135 -8.83 12.80 -9.29
N VAL A 136 -7.86 13.71 -9.42
CA VAL A 136 -6.49 13.48 -8.97
C VAL A 136 -6.45 13.16 -7.47
N VAL A 137 -7.13 13.97 -6.65
CA VAL A 137 -7.21 13.77 -5.20
C VAL A 137 -7.84 12.42 -4.85
N ASN A 138 -8.97 12.10 -5.48
CA ASN A 138 -9.67 10.83 -5.25
C ASN A 138 -8.80 9.63 -5.63
N HIS A 139 -8.11 9.69 -6.77
CA HIS A 139 -7.18 8.63 -7.20
C HIS A 139 -6.01 8.47 -6.21
N MET A 140 -5.41 9.57 -5.75
CA MET A 140 -4.30 9.51 -4.79
C MET A 140 -4.72 8.93 -3.44
N ILE A 141 -5.87 9.34 -2.91
CA ILE A 141 -6.43 8.76 -1.67
C ILE A 141 -6.67 7.27 -1.86
N PHE A 142 -7.32 6.86 -2.95
CA PHE A 142 -7.61 5.46 -3.24
C PHE A 142 -6.34 4.62 -3.39
N LEU A 143 -5.37 5.07 -4.18
CA LEU A 143 -4.14 4.33 -4.45
C LEU A 143 -3.30 4.12 -3.20
N LEU A 144 -3.13 5.17 -2.37
CA LEU A 144 -2.39 5.03 -1.12
C LEU A 144 -3.09 4.10 -0.14
N MET A 145 -4.43 4.21 -0.01
CA MET A 145 -5.20 3.28 0.83
C MET A 145 -5.06 1.84 0.32
N ALA A 146 -5.24 1.62 -0.97
CA ALA A 146 -5.23 0.28 -1.55
C ALA A 146 -3.85 -0.38 -1.44
N ALA A 147 -2.77 0.35 -1.71
CA ALA A 147 -1.42 -0.20 -1.74
C ALA A 147 -0.82 -0.40 -0.33
N HIS A 148 -1.09 0.51 0.61
CA HIS A 148 -0.46 0.51 1.92
C HIS A 148 -0.98 -0.62 2.82
N ASP A 149 -2.28 -0.66 3.10
CA ASP A 149 -2.85 -1.61 4.09
C ASP A 149 -2.78 -3.05 3.60
N THR A 150 -3.08 -3.31 2.32
CA THR A 150 -3.03 -4.67 1.76
C THR A 150 -1.62 -5.24 1.77
N SER A 151 -0.62 -4.44 1.40
CA SER A 151 0.79 -4.84 1.46
C SER A 151 1.26 -5.08 2.89
N THR A 152 0.86 -4.24 3.85
CA THR A 152 1.18 -4.41 5.27
C THR A 152 0.65 -5.74 5.79
N ILE A 153 -0.63 -6.06 5.52
CA ILE A 153 -1.28 -7.29 5.98
C ILE A 153 -0.61 -8.51 5.33
N THR A 154 -0.36 -8.47 4.02
CA THR A 154 0.29 -9.55 3.28
C THR A 154 1.68 -9.85 3.84
N LEU A 155 2.52 -8.83 4.02
CA LEU A 155 3.86 -9.00 4.59
C LEU A 155 3.82 -9.48 6.04
N THR A 156 2.85 -9.00 6.85
CA THR A 156 2.65 -9.49 8.21
C THR A 156 2.30 -10.97 8.22
N SER A 157 1.40 -11.39 7.33
CA SER A 157 1.01 -12.81 7.18
C SER A 157 2.19 -13.67 6.76
N MET A 158 2.99 -13.21 5.78
CA MET A 158 4.21 -13.91 5.35
C MET A 158 5.20 -14.09 6.50
N ILE A 159 5.51 -13.02 7.23
CA ILE A 159 6.47 -13.07 8.35
C ILE A 159 5.94 -13.96 9.46
N TYR A 160 4.64 -13.91 9.78
CA TYR A 160 4.02 -14.79 10.75
C TYR A 160 4.15 -16.27 10.37
N GLN A 161 3.84 -16.62 9.11
CA GLN A 161 3.96 -18.00 8.63
C GLN A 161 5.43 -18.44 8.58
N LEU A 162 6.32 -17.62 8.09
CA LEU A 162 7.75 -17.92 8.08
C LEU A 162 8.33 -18.07 9.50
N GLY A 163 7.79 -17.34 10.49
CA GLY A 163 8.16 -17.53 11.90
C GLY A 163 7.80 -18.92 12.43
N LYS A 164 6.72 -19.51 11.91
CA LYS A 164 6.27 -20.88 12.27
C LYS A 164 6.97 -21.98 11.47
N HIS A 165 7.59 -21.64 10.35
CA HIS A 165 8.22 -22.56 9.40
C HIS A 165 9.67 -22.16 9.10
N PRO A 166 10.62 -22.39 10.05
CA PRO A 166 12.02 -22.00 9.89
C PRO A 166 12.74 -22.65 8.70
N ASP A 167 12.29 -23.82 8.26
CA ASP A 167 12.79 -24.49 7.07
C ASP A 167 12.53 -23.65 5.80
N TRP A 168 11.36 -23.05 5.67
CA TRP A 168 11.03 -22.14 4.59
C TRP A 168 11.83 -20.83 4.67
N GLN A 169 12.10 -20.31 5.88
CA GLN A 169 13.01 -19.16 6.02
C GLN A 169 14.40 -19.47 5.44
N ARG A 170 14.94 -20.68 5.71
CA ARG A 170 16.25 -21.09 5.17
C ARG A 170 16.20 -21.18 3.65
N ARG A 171 15.20 -21.85 3.07
CA ARG A 171 15.03 -21.96 1.61
C ARG A 171 14.98 -20.60 0.92
N LEU A 172 14.17 -19.65 1.44
CA LEU A 172 14.08 -18.30 0.88
C LEU A 172 15.40 -17.52 1.00
N ARG A 173 16.13 -17.72 2.12
CA ARG A 173 17.44 -17.12 2.30
C ARG A 173 18.44 -17.66 1.29
N ASP A 174 18.47 -18.98 1.10
CA ASP A 174 19.40 -19.64 0.18
C ASP A 174 19.09 -19.20 -1.26
N GLU A 175 17.81 -19.13 -1.66
CA GLU A 175 17.37 -18.61 -2.96
C GLU A 175 17.83 -17.16 -3.17
N ALA A 176 17.60 -16.28 -2.17
CA ALA A 176 18.01 -14.88 -2.26
C ALA A 176 19.54 -14.70 -2.30
N LEU A 177 20.29 -15.52 -1.55
CA LEU A 177 21.77 -15.48 -1.57
C LEU A 177 22.33 -16.03 -2.88
N ALA A 178 21.69 -17.01 -3.50
CA ALA A 178 22.11 -17.57 -4.80
C ALA A 178 22.06 -16.54 -5.94
N LEU A 179 21.24 -15.48 -5.83
CA LEU A 179 21.28 -14.36 -6.77
C LEU A 179 22.60 -13.57 -6.75
N GLY A 180 23.32 -13.59 -5.62
CA GLY A 180 24.58 -12.87 -5.45
C GLY A 180 24.51 -11.35 -5.63
N LYS A 181 23.33 -10.77 -5.48
CA LYS A 181 23.07 -9.35 -5.73
C LYS A 181 22.70 -8.60 -4.47
N ALA A 182 23.35 -7.46 -4.24
CA ALA A 182 23.00 -6.55 -3.16
C ALA A 182 21.78 -5.66 -3.47
N THR A 183 21.47 -5.51 -4.76
CA THR A 183 20.39 -4.65 -5.27
C THR A 183 19.67 -5.41 -6.39
N LEU A 184 18.35 -5.49 -6.31
CA LEU A 184 17.53 -6.21 -7.27
C LEU A 184 17.06 -5.28 -8.39
N VAL A 185 17.00 -5.81 -9.62
CA VAL A 185 16.28 -5.20 -10.75
C VAL A 185 14.99 -6.00 -11.02
N HIS A 186 14.09 -5.43 -11.81
CA HIS A 186 12.78 -6.03 -12.06
C HIS A 186 12.87 -7.48 -12.60
N ASP A 187 13.84 -7.75 -13.45
CA ASP A 187 14.01 -9.08 -14.08
C ASP A 187 14.55 -10.13 -13.09
N ASP A 188 15.14 -9.73 -11.97
CA ASP A 188 15.59 -10.64 -10.92
C ASP A 188 14.42 -11.26 -10.14
N LEU A 189 13.28 -10.57 -10.10
CA LEU A 189 12.09 -11.05 -9.36
C LEU A 189 11.60 -12.40 -9.89
N GLY A 190 11.71 -12.64 -11.21
CA GLY A 190 11.41 -13.94 -11.83
C GLY A 190 12.36 -15.07 -11.44
N GLN A 191 13.48 -14.78 -10.80
CA GLN A 191 14.47 -15.76 -10.32
C GLN A 191 14.24 -16.15 -8.85
N LEU A 192 13.13 -15.74 -8.26
CA LEU A 192 12.73 -16.02 -6.87
C LEU A 192 11.44 -16.86 -6.78
N PRO A 193 11.38 -18.06 -7.40
CA PRO A 193 10.15 -18.86 -7.45
C PRO A 193 9.67 -19.32 -6.08
N GLN A 194 10.58 -19.61 -5.13
CA GLN A 194 10.19 -20.00 -3.76
C GLN A 194 9.53 -18.82 -3.02
N MET A 195 10.07 -17.60 -3.21
CA MET A 195 9.47 -16.39 -2.64
C MET A 195 8.07 -16.15 -3.19
N GLU A 196 7.87 -16.35 -4.50
CA GLU A 196 6.56 -16.24 -5.14
C GLU A 196 5.55 -17.27 -4.57
N LEU A 197 5.97 -18.51 -4.37
CA LEU A 197 5.13 -19.55 -3.75
C LEU A 197 4.73 -19.19 -2.33
N VAL A 198 5.66 -18.72 -1.50
CA VAL A 198 5.38 -18.28 -0.12
C VAL A 198 4.42 -17.08 -0.11
N LEU A 199 4.58 -16.14 -1.03
CA LEU A 199 3.64 -15.02 -1.19
C LEU A 199 2.23 -15.52 -1.52
N LYS A 200 2.09 -16.37 -2.54
CA LYS A 200 0.81 -16.95 -2.96
C LYS A 200 0.15 -17.76 -1.84
N GLU A 201 0.90 -18.57 -1.12
CA GLU A 201 0.37 -19.35 -0.01
C GLU A 201 -0.05 -18.49 1.17
N SER A 202 0.70 -17.44 1.48
CA SER A 202 0.32 -16.47 2.52
C SER A 202 -0.99 -15.75 2.17
N LEU A 203 -1.18 -15.36 0.91
CA LEU A 203 -2.42 -14.76 0.41
C LEU A 203 -3.59 -15.75 0.43
N ARG A 204 -3.35 -17.03 0.16
CA ARG A 204 -4.37 -18.08 0.24
C ARG A 204 -4.85 -18.28 1.67
N LEU A 205 -3.93 -18.32 2.64
CA LEU A 205 -4.23 -18.58 4.05
C LEU A 205 -4.84 -17.36 4.76
N LEU A 206 -4.30 -16.17 4.49
CA LEU A 206 -4.66 -14.93 5.17
C LEU A 206 -4.76 -13.78 4.14
N SER A 207 -5.86 -13.77 3.39
CA SER A 207 -6.11 -12.70 2.41
C SER A 207 -6.32 -11.34 3.10
N PRO A 208 -5.69 -10.27 2.65
CA PRO A 208 -5.94 -8.92 3.17
C PRO A 208 -7.37 -8.42 2.89
N VAL A 209 -8.01 -8.94 1.83
CA VAL A 209 -9.40 -8.64 1.47
C VAL A 209 -10.16 -9.95 1.38
N HIS A 210 -10.80 -10.36 2.47
CA HIS A 210 -11.48 -11.66 2.58
C HIS A 210 -12.98 -11.58 2.27
N VAL A 211 -13.55 -10.38 2.12
CA VAL A 211 -14.96 -10.16 1.80
C VAL A 211 -15.10 -9.21 0.61
N LEU A 212 -15.79 -9.68 -0.41
CA LEU A 212 -16.13 -8.89 -1.58
C LEU A 212 -17.66 -8.82 -1.71
N PRO A 213 -18.32 -7.75 -1.22
CA PRO A 213 -19.77 -7.62 -1.32
C PRO A 213 -20.22 -7.54 -2.78
N ARG A 214 -21.36 -8.17 -3.06
CA ARG A 214 -22.01 -8.12 -4.37
C ARG A 214 -23.48 -7.81 -4.17
N LYS A 215 -24.06 -7.14 -5.15
CA LYS A 215 -25.51 -6.95 -5.26
C LYS A 215 -25.97 -7.58 -6.57
N THR A 216 -27.02 -8.39 -6.51
CA THR A 216 -27.62 -8.93 -7.71
C THR A 216 -28.29 -7.80 -8.51
N VAL A 217 -28.13 -7.80 -9.83
CA VAL A 217 -28.79 -6.84 -10.73
C VAL A 217 -30.12 -7.37 -11.28
N LYS A 218 -30.37 -8.68 -11.09
CA LYS A 218 -31.63 -9.39 -11.41
C LYS A 218 -31.76 -10.55 -10.43
N PRO A 219 -32.96 -11.07 -10.20
CA PRO A 219 -33.17 -12.27 -9.39
C PRO A 219 -32.31 -13.43 -9.89
N VAL A 220 -31.68 -14.14 -8.99
CA VAL A 220 -30.80 -15.29 -9.25
C VAL A 220 -31.18 -16.42 -8.29
N ASP A 221 -31.35 -17.63 -8.81
CA ASP A 221 -31.54 -18.83 -8.00
C ASP A 221 -30.14 -19.39 -7.67
N PHE A 222 -29.83 -19.44 -6.37
CA PHE A 222 -28.55 -19.94 -5.88
C PHE A 222 -28.75 -20.87 -4.69
N ALA A 223 -28.27 -22.11 -4.78
CA ALA A 223 -28.36 -23.13 -3.73
C ALA A 223 -29.81 -23.34 -3.20
N GLY A 224 -30.80 -23.25 -4.06
CA GLY A 224 -32.24 -23.41 -3.71
C GLY A 224 -32.89 -22.14 -3.12
N TYR A 225 -32.20 -21.04 -3.07
CA TYR A 225 -32.71 -19.73 -2.62
C TYR A 225 -32.79 -18.75 -3.79
N ARG A 226 -33.88 -18.00 -3.85
CA ARG A 226 -34.02 -16.88 -4.78
C ARG A 226 -33.49 -15.60 -4.12
N ILE A 227 -32.44 -15.04 -4.69
CA ILE A 227 -31.73 -13.85 -4.20
C ILE A 227 -32.08 -12.65 -5.09
#